data_47381de19a73c2b035ae6ee252427933
#
_entry.id   47381de19a73c2b035ae6ee252427933
#
_cell.length_a   1.000
_cell.length_b   1.000
_cell.length_c   1.000
_cell.angle_alpha   90.00
_cell.angle_beta   90.00
_cell.angle_gamma   90.00
#
_symmetry.space_group_name_H-M   'P 1'
#
loop_
_entity.id
_entity.type
_entity.pdbx_description
1 polymer ?
#
loop_
_entity_poly.entity_id
_entity_poly.type
_entity_poly.pdbx_seq_one_letter_code
_entity_poly.pdbx_strand_id
1 'polypeptide(L)'
;MSPRFHALKVREVKRETADAVSISFEVPESLRESYRFSAGQYLTLRATIDGADVRRSYSICAGEDDGELRVAVKKVEGGAFSAYANENIRAGDEIDVMTPSGRFLLPAYEGGGRMLVAIAAGSGITPVLGMIRTVLAREPESEFFLLYGNKTAQSIIFKEEIEDLKDLFPGRFGIFHVLSRETQDVEMLSGRLDADKLTPLLTHVVPAVEADGVFLCGPGEMIETAGAVLAGLGVDPARIHREFFTPADGSPAHAPKPAHADADIDHAASAELVIDGARVSVPVAAGETIVDAAIRAGVEAPFSCKGGMCCTCRAKVVTGEVDMAVNYSLEPWEVEAGFVLTCQSRPVTDKVVLDYDAM
;
A
#
# COMPACT_ATOMS: atom_id res chain seq x y z
N MET A 1 -19.08 1.71 5.93
CA MET A 1 -19.55 0.89 4.78
C MET A 1 -18.37 0.07 4.30
N SER A 2 -18.56 -1.22 4.13
CA SER A 2 -17.51 -2.10 3.60
C SER A 2 -17.10 -1.69 2.19
N PRO A 3 -15.82 -1.88 1.79
CA PRO A 3 -15.34 -1.56 0.45
C PRO A 3 -16.12 -2.32 -0.62
N ARG A 4 -16.58 -1.63 -1.68
CA ARG A 4 -17.37 -2.20 -2.77
C ARG A 4 -16.70 -2.02 -4.12
N PHE A 5 -16.86 -3.01 -5.01
CA PHE A 5 -16.44 -2.90 -6.39
C PHE A 5 -17.49 -2.18 -7.25
N HIS A 6 -17.01 -1.28 -8.11
CA HIS A 6 -17.80 -0.71 -9.20
C HIS A 6 -16.98 -0.81 -10.49
N ALA A 7 -17.65 -1.07 -11.60
CA ALA A 7 -17.03 -1.00 -12.91
C ALA A 7 -16.75 0.48 -13.23
N LEU A 8 -15.48 0.85 -13.32
CA LEU A 8 -15.05 2.17 -13.74
C LEU A 8 -14.41 2.10 -15.10
N LYS A 9 -14.72 3.09 -15.96
CA LYS A 9 -14.09 3.24 -17.25
C LYS A 9 -12.69 3.79 -17.10
N VAL A 10 -11.74 3.16 -17.78
CA VAL A 10 -10.36 3.65 -17.91
C VAL A 10 -10.37 4.91 -18.79
N ARG A 11 -9.99 6.05 -18.22
CA ARG A 11 -9.88 7.32 -18.91
C ARG A 11 -8.62 7.35 -19.77
N GLU A 12 -7.50 6.96 -19.20
CA GLU A 12 -6.19 7.00 -19.82
C GLU A 12 -5.27 5.90 -19.28
N VAL A 13 -4.38 5.43 -20.12
CA VAL A 13 -3.23 4.59 -19.75
C VAL A 13 -1.98 5.26 -20.31
N LYS A 14 -1.11 5.76 -19.42
CA LYS A 14 0.16 6.41 -19.79
C LYS A 14 1.33 5.48 -19.47
N ARG A 15 2.29 5.37 -20.41
CA ARG A 15 3.56 4.66 -20.20
C ARG A 15 4.49 5.54 -19.39
N GLU A 16 4.81 5.13 -18.15
CA GLU A 16 5.72 5.86 -17.26
C GLU A 16 7.18 5.41 -17.45
N THR A 17 7.38 4.08 -17.55
CA THR A 17 8.68 3.47 -17.83
C THR A 17 8.50 2.25 -18.75
N ALA A 18 9.59 1.58 -19.12
CA ALA A 18 9.51 0.35 -19.93
C ALA A 18 8.66 -0.74 -19.25
N ASP A 19 8.58 -0.72 -17.91
CA ASP A 19 7.91 -1.74 -17.09
C ASP A 19 6.79 -1.18 -16.17
N ALA A 20 6.36 0.07 -16.38
CA ALA A 20 5.29 0.67 -15.57
C ALA A 20 4.33 1.51 -16.41
N VAL A 21 3.04 1.42 -16.07
CA VAL A 21 1.98 2.26 -16.60
C VAL A 21 1.24 2.95 -15.47
N SER A 22 0.76 4.18 -15.70
CA SER A 22 -0.29 4.78 -14.88
C SER A 22 -1.64 4.60 -15.58
N ILE A 23 -2.69 4.42 -14.77
CA ILE A 23 -4.06 4.19 -15.19
C ILE A 23 -4.95 5.17 -14.45
N SER A 24 -5.65 6.04 -15.15
CA SER A 24 -6.65 6.92 -14.58
C SER A 24 -8.06 6.46 -14.94
N PHE A 25 -9.01 6.72 -14.04
CA PHE A 25 -10.38 6.26 -14.13
C PHE A 25 -11.36 7.42 -14.26
N GLU A 26 -12.43 7.22 -15.02
CA GLU A 26 -13.60 8.08 -15.01
C GLU A 26 -14.50 7.68 -13.85
N VAL A 27 -14.68 8.58 -12.87
CA VAL A 27 -15.59 8.35 -11.75
C VAL A 27 -16.92 9.00 -12.06
N PRO A 28 -18.02 8.22 -12.24
CA PRO A 28 -19.36 8.77 -12.45
C PRO A 28 -19.78 9.70 -11.30
N GLU A 29 -20.58 10.72 -11.59
CA GLU A 29 -21.08 11.68 -10.61
C GLU A 29 -21.74 10.99 -9.40
N SER A 30 -22.53 9.94 -9.65
CA SER A 30 -23.22 9.14 -8.62
C SER A 30 -22.27 8.39 -7.68
N LEU A 31 -21.01 8.20 -8.05
CA LEU A 31 -20.00 7.49 -7.26
C LEU A 31 -18.93 8.42 -6.71
N ARG A 32 -18.98 9.72 -6.99
CA ARG A 32 -17.93 10.68 -6.62
C ARG A 32 -17.62 10.67 -5.11
N GLU A 33 -18.65 10.64 -4.27
CA GLU A 33 -18.46 10.56 -2.82
C GLU A 33 -17.83 9.25 -2.36
N SER A 34 -18.16 8.12 -3.01
CA SER A 34 -17.60 6.80 -2.68
C SER A 34 -16.13 6.65 -3.09
N TYR A 35 -15.67 7.49 -4.03
CA TYR A 35 -14.28 7.50 -4.50
C TYR A 35 -13.48 8.72 -4.04
N ARG A 36 -13.98 9.47 -3.05
CA ARG A 36 -13.12 10.39 -2.30
C ARG A 36 -12.05 9.61 -1.57
N PHE A 37 -10.85 10.08 -1.61
CA PHE A 37 -9.72 9.42 -0.98
C PHE A 37 -8.87 10.41 -0.18
N SER A 38 -8.09 9.87 0.73
CA SER A 38 -6.99 10.56 1.40
C SER A 38 -5.66 10.10 0.79
N ALA A 39 -4.70 11.02 0.67
CA ALA A 39 -3.39 10.72 0.10
C ALA A 39 -2.70 9.58 0.86
N GLY A 40 -2.22 8.60 0.09
CA GLY A 40 -1.65 7.35 0.60
C GLY A 40 -2.61 6.16 0.59
N GLN A 41 -3.92 6.35 0.38
CA GLN A 41 -4.84 5.24 0.15
C GLN A 41 -4.58 4.53 -1.19
N TYR A 42 -5.13 3.33 -1.32
CA TYR A 42 -5.03 2.49 -2.52
C TYR A 42 -6.40 2.10 -3.05
N LEU A 43 -6.42 1.67 -4.31
CA LEU A 43 -7.54 0.99 -4.95
C LEU A 43 -7.21 -0.50 -5.08
N THR A 44 -8.21 -1.37 -4.88
CA THR A 44 -8.11 -2.76 -5.31
C THR A 44 -8.75 -2.89 -6.67
N LEU A 45 -7.95 -3.30 -7.65
CA LEU A 45 -8.41 -3.59 -9.01
C LEU A 45 -8.68 -5.08 -9.15
N ARG A 46 -9.74 -5.44 -9.87
CA ARG A 46 -10.15 -6.82 -10.14
C ARG A 46 -10.33 -7.03 -11.63
N ALA A 47 -9.81 -8.15 -12.11
CA ALA A 47 -10.03 -8.59 -13.49
C ALA A 47 -10.05 -10.12 -13.55
N THR A 48 -10.77 -10.68 -14.54
CA THR A 48 -10.68 -12.10 -14.86
C THR A 48 -9.50 -12.32 -15.80
N ILE A 49 -8.48 -13.01 -15.33
CA ILE A 49 -7.26 -13.30 -16.09
C ILE A 49 -7.11 -14.83 -16.15
N ASP A 50 -7.04 -15.37 -17.35
CA ASP A 50 -6.96 -16.83 -17.58
C ASP A 50 -8.07 -17.62 -16.84
N GLY A 51 -9.27 -17.05 -16.74
CA GLY A 51 -10.42 -17.63 -16.06
C GLY A 51 -10.41 -17.51 -14.53
N ALA A 52 -9.42 -16.87 -13.94
CA ALA A 52 -9.31 -16.64 -12.50
C ALA A 52 -9.69 -15.18 -12.12
N ASP A 53 -10.39 -15.01 -10.98
CA ASP A 53 -10.60 -13.70 -10.35
C ASP A 53 -9.27 -13.26 -9.71
N VAL A 54 -8.63 -12.26 -10.30
CA VAL A 54 -7.36 -11.72 -9.83
C VAL A 54 -7.56 -10.31 -9.30
N ARG A 55 -7.24 -10.09 -8.03
CA ARG A 55 -7.36 -8.80 -7.34
C ARG A 55 -6.00 -8.32 -6.87
N ARG A 56 -5.69 -7.03 -7.08
CA ARG A 56 -4.44 -6.41 -6.60
C ARG A 56 -4.69 -4.98 -6.17
N SER A 57 -4.02 -4.61 -5.08
CA SER A 57 -4.04 -3.24 -4.55
C SER A 57 -2.93 -2.41 -5.16
N TYR A 58 -3.27 -1.17 -5.54
CA TYR A 58 -2.35 -0.17 -6.07
C TYR A 58 -2.63 1.18 -5.43
N SER A 59 -1.59 1.79 -4.85
CA SER A 59 -1.73 3.08 -4.18
C SER A 59 -2.14 4.17 -5.17
N ILE A 60 -3.00 5.07 -4.72
CA ILE A 60 -3.42 6.24 -5.49
C ILE A 60 -2.24 7.20 -5.56
N CYS A 61 -1.89 7.62 -6.78
CA CYS A 61 -0.76 8.49 -7.05
C CYS A 61 -1.17 9.91 -7.51
N ALA A 62 -2.42 10.27 -7.31
CA ALA A 62 -2.95 11.63 -7.49
C ALA A 62 -3.06 12.34 -6.14
N GLY A 63 -2.98 13.67 -6.14
CA GLY A 63 -3.31 14.49 -4.98
C GLY A 63 -4.83 14.54 -4.74
N GLU A 64 -5.24 14.80 -3.51
CA GLU A 64 -6.66 14.80 -3.12
C GLU A 64 -7.52 15.83 -3.87
N ASP A 65 -6.90 16.91 -4.37
CA ASP A 65 -7.57 18.00 -5.09
C ASP A 65 -7.33 17.98 -6.60
N ASP A 66 -6.63 16.97 -7.12
CA ASP A 66 -6.31 16.91 -8.56
C ASP A 66 -7.54 16.63 -9.44
N GLY A 67 -8.66 16.22 -8.86
CA GLY A 67 -9.84 15.80 -9.61
C GLY A 67 -9.61 14.54 -10.46
N GLU A 68 -8.62 13.75 -10.09
CA GLU A 68 -8.19 12.55 -10.78
C GLU A 68 -8.15 11.36 -9.83
N LEU A 69 -8.60 10.20 -10.32
CA LEU A 69 -8.40 8.92 -9.64
C LEU A 69 -7.41 8.10 -10.45
N ARG A 70 -6.17 7.99 -10.00
CA ARG A 70 -5.06 7.40 -10.74
C ARG A 70 -4.22 6.48 -9.88
N VAL A 71 -3.84 5.34 -10.45
CA VAL A 71 -2.87 4.40 -9.86
C VAL A 71 -1.72 4.14 -10.84
N ALA A 72 -0.59 3.62 -10.38
CA ALA A 72 0.43 3.11 -11.27
C ALA A 72 0.76 1.65 -10.98
N VAL A 73 0.97 0.90 -12.06
CA VAL A 73 1.21 -0.54 -12.03
C VAL A 73 2.56 -0.84 -12.65
N LYS A 74 3.54 -1.18 -11.79
CA LYS A 74 4.81 -1.70 -12.26
C LYS A 74 4.72 -3.20 -12.51
N LYS A 75 5.23 -3.65 -13.65
CA LYS A 75 5.27 -5.07 -14.03
C LYS A 75 6.19 -5.84 -13.08
N VAL A 76 5.66 -6.90 -12.50
CA VAL A 76 6.39 -7.84 -11.64
C VAL A 76 6.57 -9.12 -12.43
N GLU A 77 7.75 -9.72 -12.35
CA GLU A 77 8.03 -11.01 -12.99
C GLU A 77 7.08 -12.08 -12.44
N GLY A 78 6.40 -12.81 -13.35
CA GLY A 78 5.37 -13.79 -12.98
C GLY A 78 4.06 -13.21 -12.42
N GLY A 79 3.93 -11.88 -12.34
CA GLY A 79 2.74 -11.24 -11.80
C GLY A 79 1.60 -11.13 -12.82
N ALA A 80 0.55 -11.95 -12.67
CA ALA A 80 -0.58 -12.00 -13.62
C ALA A 80 -1.24 -10.63 -13.85
N PHE A 81 -1.67 -9.94 -12.78
CA PHE A 81 -2.36 -8.64 -12.93
C PHE A 81 -1.42 -7.56 -13.46
N SER A 82 -0.18 -7.48 -12.97
CA SER A 82 0.75 -6.45 -13.41
C SER A 82 1.17 -6.59 -14.87
N ALA A 83 1.29 -7.82 -15.38
CA ALA A 83 1.48 -8.09 -16.80
C ALA A 83 0.24 -7.66 -17.60
N TYR A 84 -0.95 -8.11 -17.19
CA TYR A 84 -2.23 -7.73 -17.80
C TYR A 84 -2.40 -6.21 -17.87
N ALA A 85 -2.13 -5.48 -16.79
CA ALA A 85 -2.25 -4.04 -16.75
C ALA A 85 -1.30 -3.33 -17.72
N ASN A 86 -0.07 -3.82 -17.87
CA ASN A 86 0.93 -3.23 -18.76
C ASN A 86 0.71 -3.56 -20.25
N GLU A 87 0.05 -4.68 -20.55
CA GLU A 87 -0.03 -5.23 -21.90
C GLU A 87 -1.43 -5.16 -22.51
N ASN A 88 -2.48 -5.22 -21.71
CA ASN A 88 -3.86 -5.40 -22.18
C ASN A 88 -4.77 -4.21 -21.92
N ILE A 89 -4.69 -3.57 -20.73
CA ILE A 89 -5.59 -2.46 -20.40
C ILE A 89 -5.38 -1.27 -21.34
N ARG A 90 -6.49 -0.71 -21.84
CA ARG A 90 -6.53 0.44 -22.75
C ARG A 90 -7.54 1.47 -22.27
N ALA A 91 -7.38 2.72 -22.72
CA ALA A 91 -8.41 3.74 -22.54
C ALA A 91 -9.74 3.27 -23.17
N GLY A 92 -10.82 3.42 -22.42
CA GLY A 92 -12.16 2.97 -22.77
C GLY A 92 -12.56 1.61 -22.20
N ASP A 93 -11.63 0.80 -21.69
CA ASP A 93 -11.94 -0.45 -21.01
C ASP A 93 -12.68 -0.18 -19.68
N GLU A 94 -13.42 -1.17 -19.22
CA GLU A 94 -14.03 -1.17 -17.87
C GLU A 94 -13.27 -2.12 -16.96
N ILE A 95 -12.92 -1.65 -15.77
CA ILE A 95 -12.23 -2.42 -14.73
C ILE A 95 -13.04 -2.32 -13.45
N ASP A 96 -13.19 -3.45 -12.76
CA ASP A 96 -13.77 -3.45 -11.42
C ASP A 96 -12.78 -2.83 -10.43
N VAL A 97 -13.17 -1.72 -9.85
CA VAL A 97 -12.37 -0.94 -8.89
C VAL A 97 -13.09 -0.90 -7.56
N MET A 98 -12.42 -1.32 -6.49
CA MET A 98 -12.94 -1.19 -5.14
C MET A 98 -12.76 0.26 -4.66
N THR A 99 -13.71 0.74 -3.85
CA THR A 99 -13.61 2.06 -3.22
C THR A 99 -12.29 2.23 -2.45
N PRO A 100 -11.74 3.46 -2.35
CA PRO A 100 -10.45 3.72 -1.71
C PRO A 100 -10.38 3.15 -0.29
N SER A 101 -9.23 2.57 0.03
CA SER A 101 -8.93 1.99 1.34
C SER A 101 -7.45 2.19 1.65
N GLY A 102 -7.03 1.94 2.89
CA GLY A 102 -5.64 2.04 3.30
C GLY A 102 -5.45 3.00 4.46
N ARG A 103 -4.29 2.89 5.11
CA ARG A 103 -4.00 3.55 6.38
C ARG A 103 -2.62 4.22 6.41
N PHE A 104 -1.90 4.13 5.31
CA PHE A 104 -0.64 4.85 5.12
C PHE A 104 -0.95 6.29 4.73
N LEU A 105 -1.44 7.07 5.71
CA LEU A 105 -2.03 8.39 5.49
C LEU A 105 -1.13 9.49 6.01
N LEU A 106 -1.28 10.69 5.44
CA LEU A 106 -0.75 11.90 6.04
C LEU A 106 -1.43 12.14 7.41
N PRO A 107 -0.67 12.51 8.45
CA PRO A 107 -1.24 13.02 9.68
C PRO A 107 -2.12 14.24 9.39
N ALA A 108 -3.16 14.45 10.21
CA ALA A 108 -4.06 15.60 10.06
C ALA A 108 -3.26 16.91 10.03
N TYR A 109 -3.62 17.80 9.09
CA TYR A 109 -3.03 19.13 9.01
C TYR A 109 -3.84 20.11 9.85
N GLU A 110 -3.20 20.67 10.87
CA GLU A 110 -3.83 21.61 11.82
C GLU A 110 -3.43 23.08 11.56
N GLY A 111 -2.75 23.33 10.43
CA GLY A 111 -2.21 24.64 10.07
C GLY A 111 -0.74 24.83 10.46
N GLY A 112 -0.10 25.86 9.93
CA GLY A 112 1.33 26.12 10.09
C GLY A 112 2.21 25.32 9.12
N GLY A 113 3.52 25.56 9.17
CA GLY A 113 4.49 24.81 8.38
C GLY A 113 4.88 23.53 9.10
N ARG A 114 4.96 22.42 8.35
CA ARG A 114 5.56 21.16 8.81
C ARG A 114 6.56 20.63 7.80
N MET A 115 7.52 19.87 8.27
CA MET A 115 8.51 19.21 7.43
C MET A 115 8.19 17.72 7.35
N LEU A 116 7.98 17.22 6.13
CA LEU A 116 7.72 15.83 5.85
C LEU A 116 8.86 15.22 5.02
N VAL A 117 9.19 13.99 5.31
CA VAL A 117 10.25 13.25 4.63
C VAL A 117 9.68 11.94 4.08
N ALA A 118 10.02 11.58 2.86
CA ALA A 118 9.75 10.25 2.34
C ALA A 118 11.02 9.57 1.83
N ILE A 119 11.11 8.26 2.08
CA ILE A 119 12.12 7.37 1.52
C ILE A 119 11.38 6.34 0.69
N ALA A 120 11.46 6.47 -0.62
CA ALA A 120 10.77 5.61 -1.57
C ALA A 120 11.74 4.87 -2.48
N ALA A 121 11.36 3.67 -2.97
CA ALA A 121 12.10 3.01 -4.02
C ALA A 121 11.18 2.34 -5.04
N GLY A 122 11.49 2.52 -6.33
CA GLY A 122 10.71 1.98 -7.45
C GLY A 122 9.24 2.38 -7.38
N SER A 123 8.33 1.39 -7.34
CA SER A 123 6.88 1.64 -7.24
C SER A 123 6.41 2.19 -5.89
N GLY A 124 7.26 2.19 -4.85
CA GLY A 124 6.93 2.84 -3.57
C GLY A 124 6.72 4.35 -3.67
N ILE A 125 7.04 4.95 -4.82
CA ILE A 125 6.70 6.34 -5.11
C ILE A 125 5.19 6.61 -5.20
N THR A 126 4.37 5.59 -5.49
CA THR A 126 2.95 5.81 -5.81
C THR A 126 2.16 6.47 -4.68
N PRO A 127 2.16 6.00 -3.42
CA PRO A 127 1.48 6.70 -2.34
C PRO A 127 2.15 8.03 -2.00
N VAL A 128 3.48 8.07 -2.10
CA VAL A 128 4.28 9.24 -1.76
C VAL A 128 4.01 10.41 -2.72
N LEU A 129 3.84 10.15 -4.02
CA LEU A 129 3.49 11.19 -4.99
C LEU A 129 2.14 11.84 -4.66
N GLY A 130 1.13 11.04 -4.31
CA GLY A 130 -0.16 11.56 -3.86
C GLY A 130 -0.04 12.45 -2.62
N MET A 131 0.82 12.05 -1.66
CA MET A 131 1.11 12.86 -0.47
C MET A 131 1.82 14.17 -0.82
N ILE A 132 2.88 14.12 -1.65
CA ILE A 132 3.62 15.31 -2.10
C ILE A 132 2.67 16.31 -2.76
N ARG A 133 1.86 15.87 -3.72
CA ARG A 133 0.90 16.72 -4.43
C ARG A 133 -0.10 17.36 -3.49
N THR A 134 -0.63 16.59 -2.54
CA THR A 134 -1.60 17.06 -1.55
C THR A 134 -0.99 18.12 -0.64
N VAL A 135 0.20 17.85 -0.08
CA VAL A 135 0.89 18.79 0.82
C VAL A 135 1.26 20.08 0.10
N LEU A 136 1.86 19.99 -1.08
CA LEU A 136 2.28 21.18 -1.83
C LEU A 136 1.11 22.06 -2.25
N ALA A 137 -0.07 21.46 -2.50
CA ALA A 137 -1.29 22.20 -2.86
C ALA A 137 -2.00 22.83 -1.66
N ARG A 138 -2.10 22.13 -0.54
CA ARG A 138 -2.92 22.51 0.61
C ARG A 138 -2.19 23.22 1.74
N GLU A 139 -0.87 23.03 1.83
CA GLU A 139 -0.07 23.45 2.97
C GLU A 139 1.01 24.44 2.51
N PRO A 140 0.72 25.74 2.41
CA PRO A 140 1.62 26.71 1.76
C PRO A 140 2.96 26.92 2.49
N GLU A 141 3.03 26.62 3.79
CA GLU A 141 4.23 26.78 4.62
C GLU A 141 4.99 25.46 4.86
N SER A 142 4.43 24.32 4.42
CA SER A 142 5.04 22.99 4.61
C SER A 142 6.08 22.69 3.56
N GLU A 143 7.08 21.91 3.97
CA GLU A 143 8.16 21.40 3.13
C GLU A 143 8.08 19.88 3.02
N PHE A 144 8.46 19.34 1.86
CA PHE A 144 8.50 17.91 1.62
C PHE A 144 9.85 17.50 1.01
N PHE A 145 10.54 16.55 1.62
CA PHE A 145 11.79 15.98 1.12
C PHE A 145 11.60 14.53 0.69
N LEU A 146 12.10 14.21 -0.49
CA LEU A 146 12.01 12.87 -1.06
C LEU A 146 13.42 12.30 -1.35
N LEU A 147 13.76 11.18 -0.69
CA LEU A 147 14.85 10.30 -1.11
C LEU A 147 14.28 9.20 -1.99
N TYR A 148 14.62 9.17 -3.28
CA TYR A 148 14.00 8.26 -4.23
C TYR A 148 15.01 7.33 -4.89
N GLY A 149 15.02 6.06 -4.44
CA GLY A 149 15.87 5.00 -4.94
C GLY A 149 15.34 4.34 -6.22
N ASN A 150 16.18 4.23 -7.25
CA ASN A 150 15.86 3.55 -8.50
C ASN A 150 17.07 2.77 -9.02
N LYS A 151 16.86 1.92 -10.05
CA LYS A 151 17.98 1.23 -10.71
C LYS A 151 18.76 2.18 -11.59
N THR A 152 18.06 2.89 -12.46
CA THR A 152 18.58 3.81 -13.47
C THR A 152 17.66 5.02 -13.60
N ALA A 153 18.13 6.11 -14.20
CA ALA A 153 17.31 7.30 -14.48
C ALA A 153 16.06 6.97 -15.34
N GLN A 154 16.19 6.02 -16.27
CA GLN A 154 15.09 5.58 -17.13
C GLN A 154 14.03 4.73 -16.37
N SER A 155 14.38 4.20 -15.21
CA SER A 155 13.46 3.42 -14.37
C SER A 155 12.70 4.25 -13.33
N ILE A 156 12.90 5.57 -13.32
CA ILE A 156 12.21 6.50 -12.41
C ILE A 156 10.77 6.66 -12.89
N ILE A 157 9.83 6.14 -12.10
CA ILE A 157 8.39 6.32 -12.35
C ILE A 157 8.03 7.76 -11.98
N PHE A 158 7.22 8.42 -12.82
CA PHE A 158 6.81 9.83 -12.69
C PHE A 158 7.96 10.85 -12.72
N LYS A 159 9.05 10.53 -13.42
CA LYS A 159 10.23 11.39 -13.45
C LYS A 159 9.89 12.84 -13.83
N GLU A 160 9.25 13.05 -14.96
CA GLU A 160 8.85 14.38 -15.45
C GLU A 160 7.94 15.11 -14.46
N GLU A 161 6.92 14.41 -13.95
CA GLU A 161 5.96 14.99 -13.01
C GLU A 161 6.62 15.44 -11.69
N ILE A 162 7.59 14.68 -11.20
CA ILE A 162 8.35 15.01 -9.98
C ILE A 162 9.28 16.20 -10.24
N GLU A 163 9.92 16.26 -11.43
CA GLU A 163 10.74 17.38 -11.86
C GLU A 163 9.91 18.67 -11.98
N ASP A 164 8.72 18.58 -12.59
CA ASP A 164 7.77 19.70 -12.69
C ASP A 164 7.35 20.21 -11.30
N LEU A 165 7.06 19.31 -10.35
CA LEU A 165 6.75 19.71 -8.97
C LEU A 165 7.93 20.41 -8.29
N LYS A 166 9.17 19.96 -8.54
CA LYS A 166 10.38 20.62 -8.04
C LYS A 166 10.52 22.03 -8.57
N ASP A 167 10.25 22.23 -9.86
CA ASP A 167 10.33 23.53 -10.52
C ASP A 167 9.23 24.49 -10.05
N LEU A 168 8.02 23.96 -9.80
CA LEU A 168 6.88 24.74 -9.29
C LEU A 168 7.05 25.14 -7.81
N PHE A 169 7.73 24.33 -7.00
CA PHE A 169 7.88 24.53 -5.57
C PHE A 169 9.35 24.48 -5.10
N PRO A 170 10.27 25.30 -5.67
CA PRO A 170 11.72 25.15 -5.47
C PRO A 170 12.17 25.34 -4.01
N GLY A 171 11.40 26.08 -3.21
CA GLY A 171 11.69 26.32 -1.79
C GLY A 171 11.03 25.33 -0.83
N ARG A 172 10.11 24.51 -1.33
CA ARG A 172 9.28 23.64 -0.47
C ARG A 172 9.34 22.16 -0.82
N PHE A 173 9.86 21.82 -2.00
CA PHE A 173 10.05 20.42 -2.41
C PHE A 173 11.51 20.12 -2.71
N GLY A 174 12.10 19.23 -1.90
CA GLY A 174 13.45 18.69 -2.08
C GLY A 174 13.39 17.26 -2.59
N ILE A 175 14.16 16.95 -3.66
CA ILE A 175 14.28 15.58 -4.16
C ILE A 175 15.74 15.18 -4.35
N PHE A 176 16.06 13.92 -3.95
CA PHE A 176 17.37 13.30 -4.11
C PHE A 176 17.17 11.91 -4.74
N HIS A 177 17.56 11.79 -6.01
CA HIS A 177 17.56 10.51 -6.71
C HIS A 177 18.79 9.71 -6.36
N VAL A 178 18.61 8.48 -5.88
CA VAL A 178 19.69 7.53 -5.60
C VAL A 178 19.63 6.39 -6.60
N LEU A 179 20.67 6.23 -7.44
CA LEU A 179 20.66 5.27 -8.55
C LEU A 179 21.60 4.10 -8.27
N SER A 180 21.06 2.87 -8.24
CA SER A 180 21.83 1.70 -7.84
C SER A 180 22.62 1.04 -8.97
N ARG A 181 22.37 1.41 -10.22
CA ARG A 181 23.05 0.86 -11.43
C ARG A 181 23.60 1.93 -12.35
N GLU A 182 23.66 3.16 -11.89
CA GLU A 182 24.28 4.29 -12.58
C GLU A 182 25.15 5.04 -11.60
N THR A 183 26.32 5.50 -12.08
CA THR A 183 27.18 6.39 -11.33
C THR A 183 26.71 7.82 -11.51
N GLN A 184 26.63 8.57 -10.42
CA GLN A 184 26.31 9.99 -10.42
C GLN A 184 27.52 10.82 -10.00
N ASP A 185 27.54 12.10 -10.34
CA ASP A 185 28.62 13.03 -9.99
C ASP A 185 28.81 13.14 -8.47
N VAL A 186 27.72 12.99 -7.72
CA VAL A 186 27.74 12.94 -6.25
C VAL A 186 27.72 11.47 -5.82
N GLU A 187 28.83 10.95 -5.32
CA GLU A 187 29.01 9.54 -4.93
C GLU A 187 27.93 9.08 -3.91
N MET A 188 27.52 9.98 -3.01
CA MET A 188 26.48 9.72 -2.03
C MET A 188 25.13 9.34 -2.68
N LEU A 189 24.87 9.76 -3.91
CA LEU A 189 23.65 9.46 -4.66
C LEU A 189 23.78 8.21 -5.55
N SER A 190 24.93 7.54 -5.57
CA SER A 190 25.19 6.29 -6.31
C SER A 190 25.11 5.08 -5.40
N GLY A 191 24.43 3.99 -5.82
CA GLY A 191 24.27 2.76 -5.04
C GLY A 191 22.85 2.53 -4.52
N ARG A 192 22.71 1.62 -3.53
CA ARG A 192 21.43 1.33 -2.86
C ARG A 192 21.21 2.26 -1.67
N LEU A 193 19.96 2.41 -1.28
CA LEU A 193 19.56 3.04 -0.02
C LEU A 193 19.74 2.02 1.14
N ASP A 194 20.98 1.74 1.49
CA ASP A 194 21.40 0.93 2.63
C ASP A 194 21.73 1.83 3.85
N ALA A 195 22.10 1.23 4.97
CA ALA A 195 22.36 1.95 6.21
C ALA A 195 23.53 2.95 6.07
N ASP A 196 24.60 2.55 5.35
CA ASP A 196 25.80 3.37 5.16
C ASP A 196 25.48 4.64 4.36
N LYS A 197 24.52 4.56 3.45
CA LYS A 197 24.06 5.66 2.63
C LYS A 197 22.98 6.50 3.30
N LEU A 198 21.99 5.84 3.93
CA LEU A 198 20.88 6.53 4.60
C LEU A 198 21.38 7.37 5.77
N THR A 199 22.32 6.87 6.57
CA THR A 199 22.83 7.60 7.75
C THR A 199 23.33 8.99 7.41
N PRO A 200 24.32 9.19 6.49
CA PRO A 200 24.77 10.53 6.14
C PRO A 200 23.71 11.37 5.40
N LEU A 201 22.86 10.77 4.56
CA LEU A 201 21.80 11.49 3.87
C LEU A 201 20.78 12.07 4.87
N LEU A 202 20.36 11.28 5.86
CA LEU A 202 19.36 11.68 6.87
C LEU A 202 19.95 12.57 7.99
N THR A 203 21.29 12.64 8.09
CA THR A 203 21.96 13.49 9.07
C THR A 203 22.34 14.84 8.49
N HIS A 204 22.77 14.88 7.21
CA HIS A 204 23.41 16.05 6.65
C HIS A 204 22.67 16.69 5.47
N VAL A 205 21.78 15.95 4.81
CA VAL A 205 21.10 16.39 3.59
C VAL A 205 19.60 16.59 3.82
N VAL A 206 18.97 15.64 4.49
CA VAL A 206 17.54 15.69 4.83
C VAL A 206 17.42 15.60 6.34
N PRO A 207 16.99 16.66 7.04
CA PRO A 207 16.98 16.68 8.50
C PRO A 207 15.82 15.84 9.08
N ALA A 208 15.92 14.52 8.93
CA ALA A 208 14.84 13.59 9.30
C ALA A 208 14.49 13.59 10.79
N VAL A 209 15.43 13.98 11.66
CA VAL A 209 15.18 14.08 13.11
C VAL A 209 14.20 15.21 13.45
N GLU A 210 14.19 16.26 12.62
CA GLU A 210 13.31 17.42 12.78
C GLU A 210 11.96 17.23 12.10
N ALA A 211 11.82 16.16 11.25
CA ALA A 211 10.61 15.92 10.48
C ALA A 211 9.40 15.63 11.36
N ASP A 212 8.27 16.21 11.03
CA ASP A 212 6.96 15.95 11.65
C ASP A 212 6.38 14.59 11.26
N GLY A 213 6.80 14.04 10.10
CA GLY A 213 6.44 12.71 9.63
C GLY A 213 7.44 12.16 8.64
N VAL A 214 7.77 10.87 8.75
CA VAL A 214 8.66 10.15 7.83
C VAL A 214 7.93 8.97 7.23
N PHE A 215 7.89 8.88 5.89
CA PHE A 215 7.12 7.90 5.14
C PHE A 215 8.04 6.95 4.39
N LEU A 216 7.94 5.66 4.65
CA LEU A 216 8.78 4.62 4.05
C LEU A 216 7.94 3.73 3.14
N CYS A 217 8.27 3.66 1.84
CA CYS A 217 7.58 2.77 0.91
C CYS A 217 8.52 2.24 -0.19
N GLY A 218 8.54 0.91 -0.37
CA GLY A 218 9.41 0.27 -1.35
C GLY A 218 9.70 -1.19 -1.01
N PRO A 219 10.89 -1.73 -1.38
CA PRO A 219 11.31 -3.06 -0.97
C PRO A 219 11.38 -3.20 0.55
N GLY A 220 10.90 -4.33 1.08
CA GLY A 220 10.83 -4.57 2.52
C GLY A 220 12.17 -4.39 3.23
N GLU A 221 13.27 -4.92 2.66
CA GLU A 221 14.64 -4.74 3.20
C GLU A 221 15.02 -3.25 3.36
N MET A 222 14.64 -2.41 2.37
CA MET A 222 14.90 -0.98 2.45
C MET A 222 14.09 -0.31 3.57
N ILE A 223 12.82 -0.68 3.72
CA ILE A 223 11.92 -0.14 4.76
C ILE A 223 12.46 -0.48 6.15
N GLU A 224 12.86 -1.73 6.38
CA GLU A 224 13.43 -2.16 7.65
C GLU A 224 14.75 -1.45 7.95
N THR A 225 15.64 -1.36 6.95
CA THR A 225 16.92 -0.65 7.08
C THR A 225 16.72 0.82 7.38
N ALA A 226 15.83 1.50 6.64
CA ALA A 226 15.52 2.91 6.87
C ALA A 226 14.90 3.15 8.25
N GLY A 227 13.99 2.27 8.67
CA GLY A 227 13.40 2.33 10.00
C GLY A 227 14.42 2.18 11.14
N ALA A 228 15.36 1.24 10.98
CA ALA A 228 16.44 1.05 11.95
C ALA A 228 17.39 2.27 12.02
N VAL A 229 17.75 2.85 10.88
CA VAL A 229 18.58 4.06 10.83
C VAL A 229 17.87 5.23 11.47
N LEU A 230 16.61 5.49 11.15
CA LEU A 230 15.81 6.57 11.74
C LEU A 230 15.69 6.43 13.27
N ALA A 231 15.43 5.22 13.75
CA ALA A 231 15.40 4.94 15.19
C ALA A 231 16.76 5.18 15.85
N GLY A 232 17.86 4.77 15.17
CA GLY A 232 19.23 5.02 15.64
C GLY A 232 19.60 6.51 15.69
N LEU A 233 19.01 7.34 14.83
CA LEU A 233 19.14 8.79 14.82
C LEU A 233 18.23 9.49 15.86
N GLY A 234 17.35 8.76 16.52
CA GLY A 234 16.45 9.30 17.56
C GLY A 234 15.13 9.85 17.03
N VAL A 235 14.73 9.48 15.81
CA VAL A 235 13.38 9.82 15.30
C VAL A 235 12.33 9.04 16.09
N ASP A 236 11.31 9.75 16.58
CA ASP A 236 10.21 9.12 17.31
C ASP A 236 9.51 8.06 16.45
N PRO A 237 9.38 6.81 16.90
CA PRO A 237 8.69 5.75 16.17
C PRO A 237 7.26 6.13 15.75
N ALA A 238 6.56 6.96 16.52
CA ALA A 238 5.22 7.44 16.19
C ALA A 238 5.17 8.33 14.93
N ARG A 239 6.30 8.90 14.52
CA ARG A 239 6.43 9.70 13.30
C ARG A 239 6.85 8.88 12.09
N ILE A 240 7.18 7.60 12.25
CA ILE A 240 7.67 6.74 11.16
C ILE A 240 6.52 5.87 10.65
N HIS A 241 6.04 6.19 9.46
CA HIS A 241 4.97 5.47 8.77
C HIS A 241 5.56 4.54 7.72
N ARG A 242 5.02 3.32 7.59
CA ARG A 242 5.55 2.29 6.69
C ARG A 242 4.45 1.67 5.86
N GLU A 243 4.71 1.47 4.57
CA GLU A 243 3.85 0.68 3.69
C GLU A 243 4.68 -0.34 2.90
N PHE A 244 4.36 -1.61 3.07
CA PHE A 244 5.07 -2.72 2.44
C PHE A 244 4.32 -3.18 1.19
N PHE A 245 5.02 -3.28 0.05
CA PHE A 245 4.48 -3.89 -1.17
C PHE A 245 4.97 -5.32 -1.36
N THR A 246 6.09 -5.68 -0.73
CA THR A 246 6.67 -7.02 -0.71
C THR A 246 7.13 -7.34 0.70
N PRO A 247 7.11 -8.63 1.11
CA PRO A 247 7.65 -9.03 2.41
C PRO A 247 9.09 -8.57 2.61
N ALA A 248 9.47 -8.30 3.84
CA ALA A 248 10.82 -7.87 4.20
C ALA A 248 11.88 -8.95 3.89
N ASP A 249 11.50 -10.22 3.97
CA ASP A 249 12.35 -11.38 3.68
C ASP A 249 12.47 -11.72 2.18
N GLY A 250 11.88 -10.89 1.30
CA GLY A 250 11.89 -11.09 -0.15
C GLY A 250 11.10 -12.31 -0.64
N SER A 251 10.35 -12.98 0.25
CA SER A 251 9.49 -14.08 -0.15
C SER A 251 8.37 -13.62 -1.09
N PRO A 252 7.88 -14.45 -2.01
CA PRO A 252 6.72 -14.10 -2.82
C PRO A 252 5.53 -13.80 -1.93
N ALA A 253 4.85 -12.65 -2.15
CA ALA A 253 3.69 -12.21 -1.38
C ALA A 253 2.48 -13.19 -1.40
N HIS A 254 2.63 -14.35 -1.99
CA HIS A 254 1.58 -15.33 -2.25
C HIS A 254 1.82 -16.71 -1.63
N ALA A 255 2.90 -16.90 -0.90
CA ALA A 255 3.09 -18.15 -0.14
C ALA A 255 2.64 -17.92 1.30
N PRO A 256 1.48 -18.45 1.75
CA PRO A 256 1.19 -18.51 3.17
C PRO A 256 2.28 -19.42 3.79
N LYS A 257 3.25 -18.83 4.50
CA LYS A 257 4.04 -19.62 5.43
C LYS A 257 3.12 -19.93 6.61
N PRO A 258 2.91 -21.20 6.96
CA PRO A 258 2.25 -21.51 8.22
C PRO A 258 3.14 -20.95 9.35
N ALA A 259 2.65 -20.00 10.11
CA ALA A 259 3.37 -19.39 11.23
C ALA A 259 3.61 -20.40 12.35
N HIS A 260 2.79 -21.41 12.43
CA HIS A 260 2.92 -22.54 13.33
C HIS A 260 2.66 -23.83 12.55
N ALA A 261 3.75 -24.49 12.12
CA ALA A 261 3.69 -25.86 11.60
C ALA A 261 3.19 -26.88 12.65
N ASP A 262 3.02 -26.44 13.91
CA ASP A 262 2.69 -27.25 15.07
C ASP A 262 1.29 -26.99 15.66
N ALA A 263 0.52 -26.04 15.14
CA ALA A 263 -0.89 -25.94 15.52
C ALA A 263 -1.67 -26.92 14.64
N ASP A 264 -1.94 -28.10 15.17
CA ASP A 264 -2.91 -29.06 14.62
C ASP A 264 -4.33 -28.44 14.66
N ILE A 265 -4.59 -27.44 13.78
CA ILE A 265 -5.94 -26.95 13.54
C ILE A 265 -6.61 -27.91 12.56
N ASP A 266 -6.84 -29.14 13.05
CA ASP A 266 -7.35 -30.25 12.25
C ASP A 266 -8.87 -30.46 12.44
N HIS A 267 -9.57 -29.42 12.94
CA HIS A 267 -11.02 -29.46 13.11
C HIS A 267 -11.73 -28.46 12.19
N ALA A 268 -12.93 -28.82 11.73
CA ALA A 268 -13.80 -27.92 11.02
C ALA A 268 -14.46 -26.92 11.99
N ALA A 269 -14.48 -25.66 11.63
CA ALA A 269 -15.03 -24.58 12.43
C ALA A 269 -16.15 -23.82 11.68
N SER A 270 -16.82 -22.88 12.36
CA SER A 270 -17.78 -21.96 11.77
C SER A 270 -17.34 -20.53 12.00
N ALA A 271 -17.27 -19.74 10.95
CA ALA A 271 -17.05 -18.30 11.01
C ALA A 271 -18.35 -17.54 10.73
N GLU A 272 -18.77 -16.69 11.65
CA GLU A 272 -19.85 -15.74 11.44
C GLU A 272 -19.21 -14.39 11.06
N LEU A 273 -19.49 -13.91 9.85
CA LEU A 273 -18.94 -12.69 9.30
C LEU A 273 -19.98 -11.58 9.36
N VAL A 274 -19.63 -10.44 9.96
CA VAL A 274 -20.43 -9.21 9.93
C VAL A 274 -19.89 -8.33 8.83
N ILE A 275 -20.71 -8.08 7.79
CA ILE A 275 -20.35 -7.29 6.61
C ILE A 275 -21.53 -6.39 6.24
N ASP A 276 -21.36 -5.08 6.22
CA ASP A 276 -22.42 -4.08 6.01
C ASP A 276 -23.63 -4.28 6.96
N GLY A 277 -23.36 -4.63 8.22
CA GLY A 277 -24.37 -4.93 9.25
C GLY A 277 -25.08 -6.29 9.09
N ALA A 278 -24.86 -6.99 7.98
CA ALA A 278 -25.40 -8.33 7.78
C ALA A 278 -24.50 -9.40 8.40
N ARG A 279 -25.13 -10.46 8.94
CA ARG A 279 -24.42 -11.62 9.51
C ARG A 279 -24.54 -12.82 8.60
N VAL A 280 -23.43 -13.38 8.18
CA VAL A 280 -23.37 -14.56 7.33
C VAL A 280 -22.50 -15.62 7.99
N SER A 281 -23.04 -16.83 8.15
CA SER A 281 -22.29 -17.97 8.69
C SER A 281 -21.65 -18.77 7.56
N VAL A 282 -20.36 -19.03 7.71
CA VAL A 282 -19.54 -19.73 6.72
C VAL A 282 -18.86 -20.94 7.41
N PRO A 283 -19.03 -22.16 6.89
CA PRO A 283 -18.25 -23.30 7.36
C PRO A 283 -16.79 -23.16 6.90
N VAL A 284 -15.84 -23.31 7.81
CA VAL A 284 -14.40 -23.25 7.56
C VAL A 284 -13.83 -24.67 7.68
N ALA A 285 -13.18 -25.16 6.62
CA ALA A 285 -12.56 -26.46 6.64
C ALA A 285 -11.24 -26.42 7.46
N ALA A 286 -10.81 -27.59 7.90
CA ALA A 286 -9.53 -27.72 8.60
C ALA A 286 -8.37 -27.09 7.78
N GLY A 287 -7.59 -26.24 8.42
CA GLY A 287 -6.46 -25.54 7.79
C GLY A 287 -6.83 -24.43 6.77
N GLU A 288 -8.12 -24.21 6.50
CA GLU A 288 -8.58 -23.18 5.57
C GLU A 288 -8.55 -21.78 6.23
N THR A 289 -8.20 -20.75 5.45
CA THR A 289 -8.30 -19.36 5.92
C THR A 289 -9.75 -18.87 5.87
N ILE A 290 -10.09 -17.91 6.71
CA ILE A 290 -11.44 -17.34 6.77
C ILE A 290 -11.85 -16.71 5.44
N VAL A 291 -10.94 -16.01 4.73
CA VAL A 291 -11.20 -15.45 3.40
C VAL A 291 -11.45 -16.54 2.36
N ASP A 292 -10.70 -17.64 2.38
CA ASP A 292 -10.88 -18.72 1.41
C ASP A 292 -12.21 -19.44 1.64
N ALA A 293 -12.59 -19.66 2.90
CA ALA A 293 -13.90 -20.20 3.26
C ALA A 293 -15.04 -19.28 2.79
N ALA A 294 -14.91 -17.95 2.98
CA ALA A 294 -15.88 -16.97 2.50
C ALA A 294 -16.04 -17.02 0.98
N ILE A 295 -14.92 -17.03 0.23
CA ILE A 295 -14.92 -17.15 -1.23
C ILE A 295 -15.61 -18.43 -1.68
N ARG A 296 -15.25 -19.59 -1.08
CA ARG A 296 -15.85 -20.89 -1.38
C ARG A 296 -17.36 -20.91 -1.10
N ALA A 297 -17.82 -20.19 -0.07
CA ALA A 297 -19.22 -20.05 0.27
C ALA A 297 -19.97 -19.00 -0.57
N GLY A 298 -19.31 -18.30 -1.51
CA GLY A 298 -19.90 -17.26 -2.33
C GLY A 298 -20.19 -15.96 -1.57
N VAL A 299 -19.51 -15.74 -0.42
CA VAL A 299 -19.64 -14.51 0.37
C VAL A 299 -18.61 -13.49 -0.11
N GLU A 300 -19.07 -12.30 -0.48
CA GLU A 300 -18.19 -11.20 -0.91
C GLU A 300 -17.54 -10.51 0.30
N ALA A 301 -16.62 -11.20 0.97
CA ALA A 301 -15.77 -10.57 1.97
C ALA A 301 -14.69 -9.69 1.29
N PRO A 302 -14.32 -8.54 1.89
CA PRO A 302 -13.25 -7.71 1.36
C PRO A 302 -11.90 -8.46 1.38
N PHE A 303 -11.21 -8.56 0.25
CA PHE A 303 -9.83 -9.06 0.17
C PHE A 303 -9.13 -8.59 -1.11
N SER A 304 -7.77 -8.65 -1.11
CA SER A 304 -6.96 -8.36 -2.29
C SER A 304 -5.71 -9.24 -2.36
N CYS A 305 -4.64 -8.91 -1.63
CA CYS A 305 -3.31 -9.51 -1.80
C CYS A 305 -3.21 -10.98 -1.34
N LYS A 306 -4.05 -11.41 -0.40
CA LYS A 306 -3.97 -12.72 0.28
C LYS A 306 -2.60 -13.02 0.91
N GLY A 307 -1.75 -12.01 1.10
CA GLY A 307 -0.38 -12.13 1.61
C GLY A 307 -0.10 -11.37 2.92
N GLY A 308 -1.12 -10.89 3.62
CA GLY A 308 -0.95 -10.19 4.91
C GLY A 308 -0.43 -8.75 4.80
N MET A 309 -0.52 -8.10 3.62
CA MET A 309 0.14 -6.81 3.37
C MET A 309 -0.80 -5.62 3.15
N CYS A 310 -2.02 -5.83 2.61
CA CYS A 310 -2.83 -4.73 2.12
C CYS A 310 -3.95 -4.28 3.07
N CYS A 311 -4.14 -4.91 4.21
CA CYS A 311 -5.22 -4.67 5.18
C CYS A 311 -6.66 -4.72 4.59
N THR A 312 -6.88 -5.03 3.30
CA THR A 312 -8.22 -5.08 2.71
C THR A 312 -9.13 -6.10 3.41
N CYS A 313 -8.55 -7.20 3.93
CA CYS A 313 -9.26 -8.27 4.64
C CYS A 313 -9.23 -8.11 6.17
N ARG A 314 -8.96 -6.90 6.68
CA ARG A 314 -8.94 -6.62 8.11
C ARG A 314 -10.34 -6.79 8.70
N ALA A 315 -10.44 -7.52 9.81
CA ALA A 315 -11.66 -7.66 10.58
C ALA A 315 -11.32 -7.75 12.07
N LYS A 316 -12.28 -7.42 12.93
CA LYS A 316 -12.14 -7.55 14.37
C LYS A 316 -12.71 -8.88 14.84
N VAL A 317 -11.95 -9.63 15.63
CA VAL A 317 -12.46 -10.82 16.32
C VAL A 317 -13.34 -10.36 17.47
N VAL A 318 -14.64 -10.66 17.38
CA VAL A 318 -15.64 -10.32 18.41
C VAL A 318 -15.81 -11.46 19.38
N THR A 319 -15.72 -12.70 18.89
CA THR A 319 -15.88 -13.92 19.69
C THR A 319 -15.02 -15.03 19.12
N GLY A 320 -14.49 -15.86 19.99
CA GLY A 320 -13.60 -16.96 19.64
C GLY A 320 -12.15 -16.53 19.48
N GLU A 321 -11.32 -17.43 18.98
CA GLU A 321 -9.89 -17.22 18.76
C GLU A 321 -9.49 -17.64 17.35
N VAL A 322 -8.54 -16.93 16.78
CA VAL A 322 -7.94 -17.24 15.48
C VAL A 322 -6.42 -17.22 15.57
N ASP A 323 -5.77 -18.07 14.78
CA ASP A 323 -4.33 -18.01 14.54
C ASP A 323 -4.06 -17.23 13.25
N MET A 324 -3.27 -16.15 13.34
CA MET A 324 -2.89 -15.31 12.22
C MET A 324 -1.43 -15.60 11.83
N ALA A 325 -1.25 -16.29 10.71
CA ALA A 325 0.05 -16.78 10.25
C ALA A 325 1.06 -15.67 9.94
N VAL A 326 0.62 -14.59 9.31
CA VAL A 326 1.50 -13.49 8.87
C VAL A 326 0.79 -12.16 9.02
N ASN A 327 1.54 -11.15 9.51
CA ASN A 327 1.10 -9.77 9.60
C ASN A 327 2.25 -8.82 9.21
N TYR A 328 2.09 -8.09 8.10
CA TYR A 328 3.01 -7.03 7.66
C TYR A 328 2.41 -5.63 7.73
N SER A 329 1.11 -5.52 8.07
CA SER A 329 0.37 -4.27 7.87
C SER A 329 -0.51 -3.82 9.04
N LEU A 330 -0.84 -4.70 9.98
CA LEU A 330 -1.51 -4.29 11.21
C LEU A 330 -0.48 -3.79 12.21
N GLU A 331 -0.76 -2.65 12.80
CA GLU A 331 0.03 -2.09 13.90
C GLU A 331 -0.15 -2.91 15.18
N PRO A 332 0.82 -2.88 16.13
CA PRO A 332 0.74 -3.63 17.38
C PRO A 332 -0.56 -3.38 18.17
N TRP A 333 -1.00 -2.12 18.25
CA TRP A 333 -2.23 -1.77 18.96
C TRP A 333 -3.50 -2.36 18.32
N GLU A 334 -3.50 -2.61 17.01
CA GLU A 334 -4.63 -3.25 16.32
C GLU A 334 -4.73 -4.72 16.66
N VAL A 335 -3.58 -5.40 16.66
CA VAL A 335 -3.51 -6.81 17.08
C VAL A 335 -3.95 -6.94 18.53
N GLU A 336 -3.50 -6.04 19.42
CA GLU A 336 -3.94 -5.97 20.82
C GLU A 336 -5.44 -5.67 20.95
N ALA A 337 -6.01 -4.87 20.05
CA ALA A 337 -7.44 -4.58 20.02
C ALA A 337 -8.28 -5.70 19.37
N GLY A 338 -7.64 -6.80 18.94
CA GLY A 338 -8.30 -7.98 18.38
C GLY A 338 -8.54 -7.91 16.87
N PHE A 339 -7.85 -7.01 16.14
CA PHE A 339 -7.92 -7.01 14.69
C PHE A 339 -6.99 -8.06 14.08
N VAL A 340 -7.47 -8.68 12.99
CA VAL A 340 -6.74 -9.71 12.26
C VAL A 340 -6.88 -9.54 10.75
N LEU A 341 -5.95 -10.14 10.01
CA LEU A 341 -6.02 -10.25 8.56
C LEU A 341 -6.64 -11.62 8.20
N THR A 342 -7.91 -11.63 7.84
CA THR A 342 -8.66 -12.86 7.64
C THR A 342 -8.15 -13.75 6.51
N CYS A 343 -7.35 -13.21 5.59
CA CYS A 343 -6.63 -14.00 4.57
C CYS A 343 -5.42 -14.78 5.14
N GLN A 344 -5.02 -14.49 6.37
CA GLN A 344 -3.92 -15.14 7.08
C GLN A 344 -4.40 -15.84 8.35
N SER A 345 -5.69 -15.73 8.67
CA SER A 345 -6.26 -16.20 9.93
C SER A 345 -7.07 -17.48 9.75
N ARG A 346 -6.87 -18.43 10.67
CA ARG A 346 -7.60 -19.69 10.80
C ARG A 346 -8.27 -19.75 12.15
N PRO A 347 -9.53 -20.25 12.26
CA PRO A 347 -10.17 -20.45 13.55
C PRO A 347 -9.39 -21.44 14.42
N VAL A 348 -9.17 -21.09 15.69
CA VAL A 348 -8.67 -22.00 16.73
C VAL A 348 -9.82 -22.62 17.50
N THR A 349 -10.90 -21.88 17.70
CA THR A 349 -12.14 -22.33 18.36
C THR A 349 -13.18 -22.80 17.33
N ASP A 350 -14.10 -23.68 17.73
CA ASP A 350 -15.15 -24.23 16.87
C ASP A 350 -16.06 -23.16 16.23
N LYS A 351 -16.17 -22.01 16.88
CA LYS A 351 -16.91 -20.85 16.36
C LYS A 351 -16.13 -19.56 16.58
N VAL A 352 -16.06 -18.74 15.53
CA VAL A 352 -15.51 -17.39 15.59
C VAL A 352 -16.50 -16.38 15.00
N VAL A 353 -16.52 -15.16 15.53
CA VAL A 353 -17.29 -14.04 15.00
C VAL A 353 -16.32 -12.95 14.62
N LEU A 354 -16.36 -12.54 13.35
CA LEU A 354 -15.50 -11.49 12.80
C LEU A 354 -16.33 -10.34 12.25
N ASP A 355 -15.95 -9.13 12.62
CA ASP A 355 -16.61 -7.89 12.20
C ASP A 355 -15.70 -7.11 11.24
N TYR A 356 -16.10 -7.05 9.96
CA TYR A 356 -15.42 -6.26 8.92
C TYR A 356 -15.84 -4.79 8.95
N ASP A 357 -16.91 -4.44 9.65
CA ASP A 357 -17.41 -3.08 9.77
C ASP A 357 -16.75 -2.32 10.94
N ALA A 358 -16.01 -3.02 11.81
CA ALA A 358 -15.29 -2.44 12.93
C ALA A 358 -14.16 -1.53 12.44
N MET A 359 -14.12 -0.29 12.95
CA MET A 359 -13.08 0.71 12.66
C MET A 359 -11.97 0.69 13.71
#